data_13f081667ec73ba3c2e43802e94e20b4
#
_entry.id   13f081667ec73ba3c2e43802e94e20b4
#
_cell.length_a   1.000
_cell.length_b   1.000
_cell.length_c   1.000
_cell.angle_alpha   90.00
_cell.angle_beta   90.00
_cell.angle_gamma   90.00
#
_symmetry.space_group_name_H-M   'P 1'
#
loop_
_entity.id
_entity.type
_entity.pdbx_description
1 polymer ?
#
loop_
_entity_poly.entity_id
_entity_poly.type
_entity_poly.pdbx_seq_one_letter_code
_entity_poly.pdbx_strand_id
1 'polypeptide(L)'
;MSGAGVEVAAEAASGGASRARGAPGAAPAARFIGSEVYRGSSYGGWHPLRIPRVSTVMDLARALGWLEGAYLPSPRAKPAALTLWHTPDYVAALERAEAEGAVDAATRARHGLGTTANPVFAEMFRRPATSAGGVMLAAELVAQGGVVHVPGGGTHHAFPDRAGGFCYLNDPVLCLLALRRLGLRRLAYVDIDAHHCDGVEHGFAADPEMLLVSVHEERRWPFTGALEDRGCGNVFNLPVPRGFNDTEMTAVLEELILPRVAAHGAEAVVLQCGADAVEEDPLSRLALSNGAHRAVAAALKALAPRLIVLGGGGYNPWSVARCWTGVWGVLSGREIPDRLPAEAEAVLRRLVWPNARAGRNPPEAWFTTLPDPPRPGPLRPELRDRLALLARR
;
A
#
# COMPACT_ATOMS: atom_id res chain seq x y z
N MET A 1 -76.49 -16.19 7.23
CA MET A 1 -75.75 -16.07 8.50
C MET A 1 -74.33 -15.93 8.20
N SER A 2 -73.90 -14.76 8.03
CA SER A 2 -73.03 -13.82 8.79
C SER A 2 -71.72 -14.46 9.26
N GLY A 3 -70.62 -14.03 8.71
CA GLY A 3 -69.29 -14.27 9.18
C GLY A 3 -68.44 -13.13 8.72
N ALA A 4 -68.11 -12.28 9.64
CA ALA A 4 -67.35 -11.01 9.42
C ALA A 4 -65.89 -11.22 9.00
N GLY A 5 -65.53 -10.48 8.01
CA GLY A 5 -64.05 -10.30 7.66
C GLY A 5 -63.45 -9.26 8.58
N VAL A 6 -62.22 -9.53 9.01
CA VAL A 6 -61.37 -8.55 9.69
C VAL A 6 -60.30 -8.10 8.70
N GLU A 7 -60.42 -6.88 8.25
CA GLU A 7 -59.36 -6.14 7.56
C GLU A 7 -58.25 -5.76 8.56
N VAL A 8 -56.99 -6.13 8.25
CA VAL A 8 -55.84 -5.64 8.94
C VAL A 8 -55.15 -4.62 8.02
N ALA A 9 -55.26 -3.36 8.36
CA ALA A 9 -54.55 -2.26 7.71
C ALA A 9 -53.08 -2.34 7.98
N ALA A 10 -52.25 -2.39 6.94
CA ALA A 10 -50.80 -2.23 7.01
C ALA A 10 -50.45 -0.75 6.91
N GLU A 11 -50.01 -0.15 8.01
CA GLU A 11 -49.39 1.17 8.02
C GLU A 11 -47.99 1.07 7.46
N ALA A 12 -47.77 1.67 6.30
CA ALA A 12 -46.46 1.87 5.70
C ALA A 12 -45.74 3.06 6.40
N ALA A 13 -44.81 2.77 7.27
CA ALA A 13 -43.89 3.78 7.81
C ALA A 13 -42.87 4.19 6.74
N SER A 14 -43.10 5.27 6.05
CA SER A 14 -42.16 5.93 5.18
C SER A 14 -41.14 6.76 6.01
N GLY A 15 -40.10 6.12 6.47
CA GLY A 15 -38.92 6.75 7.05
C GLY A 15 -37.95 7.15 5.94
N GLY A 16 -38.16 8.31 5.31
CA GLY A 16 -37.21 8.89 4.37
C GLY A 16 -35.95 9.40 5.09
N ALA A 17 -34.88 8.59 5.08
CA ALA A 17 -33.57 9.08 5.44
C ALA A 17 -33.11 10.07 4.37
N SER A 18 -33.26 11.35 4.65
CA SER A 18 -32.69 12.45 3.86
C SER A 18 -31.19 12.30 3.84
N ARG A 19 -30.62 11.75 2.74
CA ARG A 19 -29.21 11.90 2.43
C ARG A 19 -28.93 13.37 2.19
N ALA A 20 -28.30 14.03 3.15
CA ALA A 20 -27.76 15.37 2.97
C ALA A 20 -26.84 15.34 1.75
N ARG A 21 -27.28 15.92 0.64
CA ARG A 21 -26.44 16.21 -0.52
C ARG A 21 -25.47 17.31 -0.06
N GLY A 22 -24.18 16.94 0.14
CA GLY A 22 -23.12 17.91 0.37
C GLY A 22 -23.15 18.95 -0.75
N ALA A 23 -22.78 20.18 -0.40
CA ALA A 23 -22.71 21.29 -1.35
C ALA A 23 -21.88 20.90 -2.59
N PRO A 24 -22.30 21.28 -3.82
CA PRO A 24 -21.54 20.99 -5.03
C PRO A 24 -20.23 21.78 -5.00
N GLY A 25 -19.08 21.09 -4.90
CA GLY A 25 -17.77 21.71 -5.09
C GLY A 25 -16.64 21.31 -4.12
N ALA A 26 -16.90 20.74 -2.96
CA ALA A 26 -15.80 20.30 -2.08
C ALA A 26 -15.36 18.86 -2.42
N ALA A 27 -14.06 18.68 -2.72
CA ALA A 27 -13.50 17.32 -2.89
C ALA A 27 -13.75 16.49 -1.62
N PRO A 28 -14.08 15.19 -1.75
CA PRO A 28 -14.28 14.33 -0.57
C PRO A 28 -13.07 14.39 0.35
N ALA A 29 -13.31 14.50 1.67
CA ALA A 29 -12.24 14.51 2.66
C ALA A 29 -11.42 13.20 2.57
N ALA A 30 -10.09 13.32 2.68
CA ALA A 30 -9.19 12.17 2.69
C ALA A 30 -9.56 11.20 3.83
N ARG A 31 -9.43 9.89 3.60
CA ARG A 31 -9.72 8.83 4.57
C ARG A 31 -8.47 8.00 4.86
N PHE A 32 -8.36 7.56 6.10
CA PHE A 32 -7.29 6.67 6.57
C PHE A 32 -7.90 5.35 7.02
N ILE A 33 -7.46 4.24 6.46
CA ILE A 33 -7.93 2.90 6.84
C ILE A 33 -6.82 2.17 7.60
N GLY A 34 -7.13 1.71 8.81
CA GLY A 34 -6.20 0.98 9.66
C GLY A 34 -6.88 -0.12 10.46
N SER A 35 -6.10 -0.92 11.19
CA SER A 35 -6.63 -1.99 12.03
C SER A 35 -5.70 -2.30 13.20
N GLU A 36 -6.27 -2.63 14.35
CA GLU A 36 -5.52 -3.07 15.52
C GLU A 36 -4.93 -4.49 15.35
N VAL A 37 -5.32 -5.25 14.31
CA VAL A 37 -4.71 -6.55 14.00
C VAL A 37 -3.19 -6.44 13.83
N TYR A 38 -2.70 -5.31 13.35
CA TYR A 38 -1.26 -5.08 13.13
C TYR A 38 -0.47 -4.86 14.41
N ARG A 39 -1.13 -4.59 15.54
CA ARG A 39 -0.46 -4.33 16.82
C ARG A 39 0.03 -5.61 17.49
N GLY A 40 -0.77 -6.66 17.48
CA GLY A 40 -0.43 -7.93 18.10
C GLY A 40 0.18 -8.97 17.14
N SER A 41 0.12 -8.70 15.84
CA SER A 41 0.56 -9.65 14.82
C SER A 41 2.05 -9.55 14.53
N SER A 42 2.75 -10.68 14.54
CA SER A 42 4.19 -10.76 14.26
C SER A 42 4.52 -12.00 13.44
N TYR A 43 5.40 -11.81 12.45
CA TYR A 43 5.95 -12.89 11.61
C TYR A 43 6.99 -13.78 12.33
N GLY A 44 7.27 -13.52 13.61
CA GLY A 44 8.22 -14.26 14.42
C GLY A 44 9.55 -13.54 14.65
N GLY A 45 10.32 -14.07 15.63
CA GLY A 45 11.43 -13.35 16.26
C GLY A 45 12.61 -12.90 15.38
N TRP A 46 12.82 -13.53 14.22
CA TRP A 46 13.93 -13.19 13.30
C TRP A 46 13.47 -12.59 11.98
N HIS A 47 12.17 -12.55 11.74
CA HIS A 47 11.64 -12.05 10.47
C HIS A 47 11.76 -10.52 10.37
N PRO A 48 12.08 -9.94 9.20
CA PRO A 48 12.14 -8.49 9.02
C PRO A 48 10.83 -7.77 9.40
N LEU A 49 9.66 -8.38 9.14
CA LEU A 49 8.34 -7.85 9.50
C LEU A 49 7.92 -8.07 10.96
N ARG A 50 8.84 -8.40 11.86
CA ARG A 50 8.56 -8.43 13.31
C ARG A 50 8.40 -7.05 13.95
N ILE A 51 8.86 -6.01 13.26
CA ILE A 51 8.77 -4.62 13.73
C ILE A 51 7.33 -4.10 13.68
N PRO A 52 6.92 -3.24 14.62
CA PRO A 52 5.65 -2.54 14.52
C PRO A 52 5.71 -1.50 13.39
N ARG A 53 4.78 -1.56 12.45
CA ARG A 53 4.72 -0.66 11.29
C ARG A 53 3.41 0.12 11.30
N VAL A 54 2.31 -0.48 10.82
CA VAL A 54 1.00 0.14 10.68
C VAL A 54 0.46 0.64 12.02
N SER A 55 0.63 -0.13 13.10
CA SER A 55 0.22 0.30 14.44
C SER A 55 0.95 1.56 14.90
N THR A 56 2.25 1.69 14.59
CA THR A 56 3.03 2.89 14.93
C THR A 56 2.58 4.10 14.09
N VAL A 57 2.29 3.92 12.79
CA VAL A 57 1.73 4.98 11.95
C VAL A 57 0.40 5.47 12.52
N MET A 58 -0.48 4.55 12.94
CA MET A 58 -1.75 4.89 13.57
C MET A 58 -1.55 5.68 14.88
N ASP A 59 -0.62 5.23 15.72
CA ASP A 59 -0.34 5.90 17.00
C ASP A 59 0.27 7.29 16.78
N LEU A 60 1.19 7.43 15.84
CA LEU A 60 1.83 8.68 15.49
C LEU A 60 0.82 9.68 14.91
N ALA A 61 -0.01 9.22 13.97
CA ALA A 61 -1.06 10.05 13.38
C ALA A 61 -2.15 10.44 14.41
N ARG A 62 -2.47 9.58 15.40
CA ARG A 62 -3.36 9.92 16.52
C ARG A 62 -2.73 10.99 17.44
N ALA A 63 -1.45 10.82 17.80
CA ALA A 63 -0.74 11.78 18.63
C ALA A 63 -0.63 13.18 17.97
N LEU A 64 -0.69 13.23 16.64
CA LEU A 64 -0.75 14.47 15.87
C LEU A 64 -2.19 15.00 15.66
N GLY A 65 -3.23 14.31 16.14
CA GLY A 65 -4.63 14.70 15.93
C GLY A 65 -5.11 14.52 14.47
N TRP A 66 -4.36 13.78 13.64
CA TRP A 66 -4.62 13.69 12.19
C TRP A 66 -5.60 12.59 11.80
N LEU A 67 -6.06 11.76 12.73
CA LEU A 67 -7.04 10.70 12.46
C LEU A 67 -8.47 11.09 12.82
N GLU A 68 -8.69 12.22 13.49
CA GLU A 68 -10.03 12.66 13.87
C GLU A 68 -10.92 12.88 12.66
N GLY A 69 -12.07 12.21 12.64
CA GLY A 69 -13.04 12.26 11.52
C GLY A 69 -12.56 11.62 10.21
N ALA A 70 -11.30 11.17 10.13
CA ALA A 70 -10.71 10.57 8.92
C ALA A 70 -10.52 9.06 9.02
N TYR A 71 -10.36 8.51 10.23
CA TYR A 71 -10.08 7.09 10.47
C TYR A 71 -11.29 6.20 10.24
N LEU A 72 -11.06 5.10 9.54
CA LEU A 72 -12.01 4.00 9.37
C LEU A 72 -11.31 2.67 9.71
N PRO A 73 -11.99 1.79 10.44
CA PRO A 73 -11.46 0.46 10.70
C PRO A 73 -11.47 -0.38 9.42
N SER A 74 -10.37 -1.08 9.14
CA SER A 74 -10.29 -2.03 8.03
C SER A 74 -11.17 -3.25 8.33
N PRO A 75 -12.15 -3.59 7.47
CA PRO A 75 -12.86 -4.84 7.58
C PRO A 75 -11.95 -6.01 7.19
N ARG A 76 -12.26 -7.21 7.64
CA ARG A 76 -11.62 -8.43 7.14
C ARG A 76 -12.37 -8.94 5.90
N ALA A 77 -11.67 -9.11 4.79
CA ALA A 77 -12.23 -9.75 3.60
C ALA A 77 -12.65 -11.19 3.91
N LYS A 78 -13.83 -11.58 3.40
CA LYS A 78 -14.30 -12.97 3.45
C LYS A 78 -13.52 -13.81 2.43
N PRO A 79 -13.32 -15.12 2.65
CA PRO A 79 -12.64 -16.00 1.69
C PRO A 79 -13.16 -15.87 0.25
N ALA A 80 -14.47 -15.81 0.06
CA ALA A 80 -15.09 -15.63 -1.25
C ALA A 80 -14.70 -14.31 -1.96
N ALA A 81 -14.36 -13.25 -1.22
CA ALA A 81 -13.88 -12.01 -1.83
C ALA A 81 -12.40 -12.13 -2.26
N LEU A 82 -11.61 -12.94 -1.57
CA LEU A 82 -10.22 -13.20 -1.90
C LEU A 82 -10.08 -14.03 -3.20
N THR A 83 -11.07 -14.88 -3.50
CA THR A 83 -11.08 -15.67 -4.74
C THR A 83 -11.38 -14.87 -6.01
N LEU A 84 -11.49 -13.54 -5.90
CA LEU A 84 -11.39 -12.66 -7.07
C LEU A 84 -10.06 -12.77 -7.81
N TRP A 85 -9.02 -13.09 -7.09
CA TRP A 85 -7.67 -13.25 -7.60
C TRP A 85 -7.06 -14.60 -7.20
N HIS A 86 -7.12 -14.94 -5.92
CA HIS A 86 -6.49 -16.14 -5.39
C HIS A 86 -7.32 -17.40 -5.65
N THR A 87 -6.65 -18.52 -5.89
CA THR A 87 -7.32 -19.80 -6.07
C THR A 87 -7.99 -20.26 -4.78
N PRO A 88 -9.18 -20.89 -4.87
CA PRO A 88 -9.91 -21.34 -3.67
C PRO A 88 -9.11 -22.29 -2.77
N ASP A 89 -8.30 -23.18 -3.37
CA ASP A 89 -7.45 -24.13 -2.64
C ASP A 89 -6.32 -23.43 -1.89
N TYR A 90 -5.74 -22.37 -2.47
CA TYR A 90 -4.74 -21.54 -1.78
C TYR A 90 -5.33 -20.78 -0.60
N VAL A 91 -6.50 -20.13 -0.78
CA VAL A 91 -7.19 -19.44 0.32
C VAL A 91 -7.52 -20.41 1.45
N ALA A 92 -8.05 -21.60 1.13
CA ALA A 92 -8.34 -22.64 2.12
C ALA A 92 -7.07 -23.16 2.82
N ALA A 93 -5.93 -23.26 2.11
CA ALA A 93 -4.65 -23.63 2.69
C ALA A 93 -4.15 -22.60 3.71
N LEU A 94 -4.32 -21.28 3.41
CA LEU A 94 -3.99 -20.21 4.35
C LEU A 94 -4.85 -20.25 5.63
N GLU A 95 -6.16 -20.47 5.50
CA GLU A 95 -7.06 -20.59 6.66
C GLU A 95 -6.70 -21.78 7.53
N ARG A 96 -6.43 -22.95 6.92
CA ARG A 96 -5.99 -24.15 7.66
C ARG A 96 -4.65 -23.91 8.34
N ALA A 97 -3.67 -23.32 7.66
CA ALA A 97 -2.34 -23.06 8.22
C ALA A 97 -2.40 -22.16 9.47
N GLU A 98 -3.28 -21.14 9.48
CA GLU A 98 -3.52 -20.33 10.68
C GLU A 98 -4.19 -21.14 11.79
N ALA A 99 -5.20 -21.93 11.47
CA ALA A 99 -5.96 -22.71 12.46
C ALA A 99 -5.13 -23.82 13.11
N GLU A 100 -4.28 -24.48 12.33
CA GLU A 100 -3.44 -25.59 12.78
C GLU A 100 -2.08 -25.14 13.33
N GLY A 101 -1.66 -23.91 13.03
CA GLY A 101 -0.33 -23.39 13.37
C GLY A 101 0.82 -24.11 12.64
N ALA A 102 0.52 -24.82 11.56
CA ALA A 102 1.46 -25.63 10.79
C ALA A 102 1.02 -25.80 9.33
N VAL A 103 1.95 -26.24 8.49
CA VAL A 103 1.69 -26.68 7.12
C VAL A 103 2.46 -27.96 6.84
N ASP A 104 1.87 -28.87 6.07
CA ASP A 104 2.55 -30.06 5.57
C ASP A 104 3.55 -29.74 4.42
N ALA A 105 4.37 -30.72 4.06
CA ALA A 105 5.39 -30.56 3.02
C ALA A 105 4.80 -30.27 1.63
N ALA A 106 3.65 -30.85 1.30
CA ALA A 106 2.99 -30.67 0.02
C ALA A 106 2.39 -29.25 -0.11
N THR A 107 1.70 -28.77 0.92
CA THR A 107 1.20 -27.40 1.03
C THR A 107 2.34 -26.40 0.97
N ARG A 108 3.44 -26.64 1.68
CA ARG A 108 4.63 -25.79 1.64
C ARG A 108 5.23 -25.71 0.24
N ALA A 109 5.40 -26.83 -0.43
CA ALA A 109 5.98 -26.88 -1.77
C ALA A 109 5.08 -26.20 -2.81
N ARG A 110 3.76 -26.41 -2.73
CA ARG A 110 2.80 -25.87 -3.69
C ARG A 110 2.55 -24.38 -3.50
N HIS A 111 2.37 -23.94 -2.26
CA HIS A 111 1.87 -22.61 -1.95
C HIS A 111 2.90 -21.67 -1.31
N GLY A 112 4.13 -22.11 -1.08
CA GLY A 112 5.19 -21.31 -0.49
C GLY A 112 4.95 -20.90 0.98
N LEU A 113 4.00 -21.56 1.67
CA LEU A 113 3.68 -21.33 3.08
C LEU A 113 4.64 -22.08 4.01
N GLY A 114 4.89 -21.55 5.20
CA GLY A 114 5.81 -22.16 6.17
C GLY A 114 7.29 -22.09 5.77
N THR A 115 7.65 -21.23 4.81
CA THR A 115 9.05 -20.95 4.45
C THR A 115 9.63 -19.87 5.36
N THR A 116 10.94 -19.63 5.31
CA THR A 116 11.58 -18.52 6.04
C THR A 116 11.02 -17.15 5.64
N ALA A 117 10.70 -16.97 4.36
CA ALA A 117 10.10 -15.73 3.87
C ALA A 117 8.60 -15.61 4.23
N ASN A 118 7.89 -16.73 4.24
CA ASN A 118 6.45 -16.76 4.51
C ASN A 118 6.14 -17.76 5.62
N PRO A 119 6.53 -17.47 6.89
CA PRO A 119 6.38 -18.38 8.02
C PRO A 119 4.92 -18.58 8.43
N VAL A 120 4.64 -19.65 9.15
CA VAL A 120 3.37 -19.82 9.86
C VAL A 120 3.40 -18.97 11.13
N PHE A 121 2.36 -18.17 11.36
CA PHE A 121 2.15 -17.38 12.57
C PHE A 121 0.65 -17.19 12.84
N ALA A 122 0.29 -16.77 14.04
CA ALA A 122 -1.08 -16.79 14.54
C ALA A 122 -2.12 -16.01 13.70
N GLU A 123 -1.71 -14.96 13.00
CA GLU A 123 -2.59 -14.14 12.16
C GLU A 123 -2.22 -14.21 10.67
N MET A 124 -1.60 -15.28 10.21
CA MET A 124 -1.09 -15.37 8.84
C MET A 124 -2.18 -15.32 7.75
N PHE A 125 -3.44 -15.64 8.07
CA PHE A 125 -4.60 -15.42 7.24
C PHE A 125 -5.33 -14.13 7.61
N ARG A 126 -5.63 -13.95 8.89
CA ARG A 126 -6.44 -12.84 9.39
C ARG A 126 -5.84 -11.47 9.07
N ARG A 127 -4.52 -11.32 9.23
CA ARG A 127 -3.82 -10.06 8.96
C ARG A 127 -3.88 -9.66 7.47
N PRO A 128 -3.46 -10.49 6.50
CA PRO A 128 -3.56 -10.13 5.08
C PRO A 128 -5.02 -10.07 4.58
N ALA A 129 -5.95 -10.86 5.13
CA ALA A 129 -7.36 -10.73 4.82
C ALA A 129 -7.95 -9.39 5.32
N THR A 130 -7.44 -8.84 6.43
CA THR A 130 -7.81 -7.49 6.90
C THR A 130 -7.22 -6.43 5.99
N SER A 131 -5.99 -6.60 5.50
CA SER A 131 -5.41 -5.71 4.48
C SER A 131 -6.28 -5.69 3.21
N ALA A 132 -6.59 -6.87 2.68
CA ALA A 132 -7.45 -7.03 1.50
C ALA A 132 -8.83 -6.37 1.68
N GLY A 133 -9.45 -6.55 2.84
CA GLY A 133 -10.72 -5.88 3.16
C GLY A 133 -10.60 -4.36 3.20
N GLY A 134 -9.47 -3.85 3.71
CA GLY A 134 -9.19 -2.42 3.78
C GLY A 134 -9.04 -1.79 2.39
N VAL A 135 -8.34 -2.43 1.48
CA VAL A 135 -8.18 -1.91 0.10
C VAL A 135 -9.46 -2.02 -0.72
N MET A 136 -10.28 -3.05 -0.49
CA MET A 136 -11.61 -3.15 -1.11
C MET A 136 -12.52 -2.03 -0.62
N LEU A 137 -12.54 -1.74 0.69
CA LEU A 137 -13.25 -0.59 1.24
C LEU A 137 -12.72 0.73 0.66
N ALA A 138 -11.40 0.86 0.48
CA ALA A 138 -10.81 2.04 -0.16
C ALA A 138 -11.33 2.25 -1.59
N ALA A 139 -11.45 1.16 -2.38
CA ALA A 139 -12.02 1.22 -3.73
C ALA A 139 -13.48 1.75 -3.70
N GLU A 140 -14.30 1.28 -2.76
CA GLU A 140 -15.68 1.77 -2.59
C GLU A 140 -15.71 3.26 -2.22
N LEU A 141 -14.85 3.68 -1.29
CA LEU A 141 -14.79 5.07 -0.82
C LEU A 141 -14.36 6.06 -1.92
N VAL A 142 -13.43 5.67 -2.79
CA VAL A 142 -13.00 6.54 -3.90
C VAL A 142 -13.89 6.47 -5.12
N ALA A 143 -14.91 5.61 -5.16
CA ALA A 143 -15.75 5.43 -6.34
C ALA A 143 -16.33 6.77 -6.89
N GLN A 144 -16.62 7.72 -6.00
CA GLN A 144 -17.10 9.06 -6.33
C GLN A 144 -15.99 10.13 -6.31
N GLY A 145 -14.73 9.74 -6.28
CA GLY A 145 -13.56 10.63 -6.19
C GLY A 145 -12.96 10.68 -4.79
N GLY A 146 -11.80 11.33 -4.68
CA GLY A 146 -11.11 11.54 -3.40
C GLY A 146 -9.89 10.68 -3.16
N VAL A 147 -9.41 10.67 -1.93
CA VAL A 147 -8.14 10.07 -1.52
C VAL A 147 -8.32 9.17 -0.31
N VAL A 148 -7.75 7.97 -0.37
CA VAL A 148 -7.72 7.02 0.75
C VAL A 148 -6.30 6.51 0.98
N HIS A 149 -5.83 6.52 2.23
CA HIS A 149 -4.56 5.92 2.64
C HIS A 149 -4.81 4.62 3.40
N VAL A 150 -4.19 3.54 2.93
CA VAL A 150 -4.26 2.20 3.53
C VAL A 150 -2.83 1.69 3.80
N PRO A 151 -2.17 2.16 4.87
CA PRO A 151 -0.76 1.79 5.12
C PRO A 151 -0.56 0.30 5.43
N GLY A 152 -1.64 -0.43 5.71
CA GLY A 152 -1.59 -1.88 5.87
C GLY A 152 -1.59 -2.66 4.57
N GLY A 153 -1.93 -2.02 3.44
CA GLY A 153 -1.88 -2.58 2.09
C GLY A 153 -0.49 -2.58 1.50
N GLY A 154 -0.36 -3.13 0.29
CA GLY A 154 0.88 -3.13 -0.48
C GLY A 154 1.63 -4.47 -0.45
N THR A 155 0.94 -5.57 -0.37
CA THR A 155 1.54 -6.92 -0.43
C THR A 155 1.58 -7.43 -1.88
N HIS A 156 2.46 -6.86 -2.70
CA HIS A 156 2.48 -6.92 -4.16
C HIS A 156 3.13 -8.18 -4.77
N HIS A 157 3.71 -9.08 -3.95
CA HIS A 157 4.44 -10.25 -4.44
C HIS A 157 3.67 -11.57 -4.46
N ALA A 158 2.49 -11.66 -3.82
CA ALA A 158 1.72 -12.89 -3.85
C ALA A 158 1.15 -13.16 -5.24
N PHE A 159 1.19 -14.43 -5.66
CA PHE A 159 0.60 -14.93 -6.90
C PHE A 159 -0.79 -15.52 -6.63
N PRO A 160 -1.55 -15.91 -7.67
CA PRO A 160 -2.89 -16.46 -7.48
C PRO A 160 -2.94 -17.65 -6.52
N ASP A 161 -1.92 -18.49 -6.54
CA ASP A 161 -1.89 -19.80 -5.88
C ASP A 161 -0.76 -19.95 -4.84
N ARG A 162 0.05 -18.90 -4.60
CA ARG A 162 1.19 -18.99 -3.68
C ARG A 162 1.59 -17.66 -3.06
N ALA A 163 2.15 -17.76 -1.86
CA ALA A 163 2.82 -16.68 -1.17
C ALA A 163 4.23 -16.42 -1.74
N GLY A 164 4.71 -15.20 -1.62
CA GLY A 164 6.05 -14.78 -2.02
C GLY A 164 6.45 -13.48 -1.32
N GLY A 165 7.73 -13.25 -1.06
CA GLY A 165 8.23 -11.96 -0.57
C GLY A 165 7.51 -11.40 0.65
N PHE A 166 7.22 -12.21 1.65
CA PHE A 166 6.46 -11.83 2.85
C PHE A 166 4.96 -11.56 2.61
N CYS A 167 4.49 -11.74 1.37
CA CYS A 167 3.11 -11.48 0.95
C CYS A 167 2.33 -12.79 0.87
N TYR A 168 1.21 -12.87 1.60
CA TYR A 168 0.31 -14.03 1.56
C TYR A 168 -0.87 -13.81 0.62
N LEU A 169 -1.42 -12.61 0.56
CA LEU A 169 -2.46 -12.19 -0.37
C LEU A 169 -1.97 -10.97 -1.14
N ASN A 170 -2.34 -10.82 -2.40
CA ASN A 170 -2.01 -9.65 -3.20
C ASN A 170 -3.14 -8.62 -3.09
N ASP A 171 -3.06 -7.78 -2.06
CA ASP A 171 -4.09 -6.76 -1.85
C ASP A 171 -4.07 -5.65 -2.91
N PRO A 172 -2.95 -5.23 -3.53
CA PRO A 172 -2.97 -4.34 -4.68
C PRO A 172 -3.81 -4.87 -5.85
N VAL A 173 -3.65 -6.15 -6.20
CA VAL A 173 -4.48 -6.79 -7.26
C VAL A 173 -5.95 -6.80 -6.87
N LEU A 174 -6.27 -7.17 -5.63
CA LEU A 174 -7.64 -7.17 -5.14
C LEU A 174 -8.26 -5.76 -5.13
N CYS A 175 -7.47 -4.72 -4.84
CA CYS A 175 -7.86 -3.32 -4.93
C CYS A 175 -8.25 -2.94 -6.37
N LEU A 176 -7.38 -3.24 -7.33
CA LEU A 176 -7.59 -2.96 -8.74
C LEU A 176 -8.83 -3.69 -9.29
N LEU A 177 -9.00 -4.96 -8.92
CA LEU A 177 -10.20 -5.74 -9.30
C LEU A 177 -11.48 -5.19 -8.65
N ALA A 178 -11.40 -4.68 -7.40
CA ALA A 178 -12.53 -4.02 -6.76
C ALA A 178 -12.91 -2.72 -7.49
N LEU A 179 -11.95 -1.89 -7.90
CA LEU A 179 -12.19 -0.70 -8.73
C LEU A 179 -12.85 -1.07 -10.07
N ARG A 180 -12.39 -2.16 -10.72
CA ARG A 180 -13.00 -2.70 -11.96
C ARG A 180 -14.47 -3.08 -11.75
N ARG A 181 -14.80 -3.73 -10.65
CA ARG A 181 -16.19 -4.09 -10.30
C ARG A 181 -17.11 -2.89 -10.10
N LEU A 182 -16.54 -1.75 -9.69
CA LEU A 182 -17.25 -0.48 -9.57
C LEU A 182 -17.39 0.27 -10.90
N GLY A 183 -16.95 -0.34 -12.01
CA GLY A 183 -17.12 0.18 -13.37
C GLY A 183 -15.97 1.07 -13.85
N LEU A 184 -14.89 1.24 -13.07
CA LEU A 184 -13.71 1.99 -13.50
C LEU A 184 -12.85 1.10 -14.40
N ARG A 185 -12.50 1.56 -15.59
CA ARG A 185 -11.82 0.74 -16.59
C ARG A 185 -10.34 1.07 -16.72
N ARG A 186 -10.02 2.32 -16.98
CA ARG A 186 -8.63 2.76 -17.11
C ARG A 186 -8.04 3.03 -15.73
N LEU A 187 -7.21 2.10 -15.25
CA LEU A 187 -6.57 2.17 -13.95
C LEU A 187 -5.06 2.31 -14.10
N ALA A 188 -4.42 3.00 -13.17
CA ALA A 188 -2.96 3.04 -13.06
C ALA A 188 -2.52 2.48 -11.72
N TYR A 189 -1.52 1.61 -11.75
CA TYR A 189 -0.76 1.16 -10.58
C TYR A 189 0.65 1.74 -10.71
N VAL A 190 1.03 2.53 -9.73
CA VAL A 190 2.36 3.14 -9.63
C VAL A 190 3.04 2.56 -8.40
N ASP A 191 4.20 1.98 -8.57
CA ASP A 191 4.96 1.31 -7.50
C ASP A 191 6.33 1.97 -7.35
N ILE A 192 6.60 2.49 -6.15
CA ILE A 192 7.88 3.08 -5.75
C ILE A 192 8.52 2.33 -4.57
N ASP A 193 8.09 1.10 -4.32
CA ASP A 193 8.75 0.14 -3.43
C ASP A 193 10.14 -0.20 -3.97
N ALA A 194 11.08 -0.57 -3.12
CA ALA A 194 12.41 -0.97 -3.58
C ALA A 194 12.43 -2.28 -4.38
N HIS A 195 11.33 -3.06 -4.34
CA HIS A 195 11.21 -4.34 -5.00
C HIS A 195 10.21 -4.29 -6.16
N HIS A 196 10.54 -5.00 -7.25
CA HIS A 196 9.62 -5.11 -8.39
C HIS A 196 8.29 -5.77 -8.02
N CYS A 197 7.17 -5.26 -8.53
CA CYS A 197 5.81 -5.70 -8.24
C CYS A 197 5.39 -6.94 -9.09
N ASP A 198 6.18 -8.00 -9.03
CA ASP A 198 6.04 -9.20 -9.88
C ASP A 198 4.64 -9.85 -9.84
N GLY A 199 4.01 -9.90 -8.67
CA GLY A 199 2.65 -10.43 -8.53
C GLY A 199 1.58 -9.54 -9.17
N VAL A 200 1.75 -8.21 -9.12
CA VAL A 200 0.82 -7.27 -9.78
C VAL A 200 1.02 -7.29 -11.29
N GLU A 201 2.26 -7.26 -11.75
CA GLU A 201 2.57 -7.37 -13.17
C GLU A 201 2.02 -8.68 -13.77
N HIS A 202 2.20 -9.80 -13.08
CA HIS A 202 1.60 -11.08 -13.47
C HIS A 202 0.08 -10.99 -13.69
N GLY A 203 -0.60 -10.19 -12.88
CA GLY A 203 -2.06 -10.04 -12.97
C GLY A 203 -2.53 -9.20 -14.15
N PHE A 204 -1.73 -8.22 -14.56
CA PHE A 204 -2.23 -7.17 -15.45
C PHE A 204 -1.34 -6.85 -16.66
N ALA A 205 -0.21 -7.55 -16.87
CA ALA A 205 0.66 -7.31 -18.01
C ALA A 205 -0.01 -7.50 -19.38
N ALA A 206 -1.10 -8.26 -19.45
CA ALA A 206 -1.89 -8.49 -20.67
C ALA A 206 -3.17 -7.62 -20.75
N ASP A 207 -3.37 -6.67 -19.83
CA ASP A 207 -4.57 -5.83 -19.77
C ASP A 207 -4.27 -4.40 -20.28
N PRO A 208 -4.68 -4.02 -21.49
CA PRO A 208 -4.36 -2.71 -22.06
C PRO A 208 -5.07 -1.54 -21.34
N GLU A 209 -6.08 -1.80 -20.52
CA GLU A 209 -6.76 -0.77 -19.73
C GLU A 209 -6.08 -0.55 -18.35
N MET A 210 -4.99 -1.27 -18.07
CA MET A 210 -4.18 -1.12 -16.87
C MET A 210 -2.82 -0.52 -17.22
N LEU A 211 -2.46 0.61 -16.63
CA LEU A 211 -1.10 1.14 -16.67
C LEU A 211 -0.33 0.62 -15.45
N LEU A 212 0.84 0.03 -15.67
CA LEU A 212 1.76 -0.40 -14.64
C LEU A 212 3.07 0.39 -14.75
N VAL A 213 3.46 1.10 -13.70
CA VAL A 213 4.75 1.77 -13.58
C VAL A 213 5.43 1.28 -12.31
N SER A 214 6.59 0.63 -12.45
CA SER A 214 7.37 0.12 -11.31
C SER A 214 8.78 0.70 -11.32
N VAL A 215 9.14 1.40 -10.23
CA VAL A 215 10.49 1.94 -10.00
C VAL A 215 11.10 1.14 -8.87
N HIS A 216 12.11 0.31 -9.16
CA HIS A 216 12.64 -0.66 -8.21
C HIS A 216 14.16 -0.83 -8.34
N GLU A 217 14.83 -1.29 -7.30
CA GLU A 217 16.28 -1.49 -7.30
C GLU A 217 16.67 -2.61 -8.27
N GLU A 218 17.55 -2.33 -9.21
CA GLU A 218 18.06 -3.33 -10.16
C GLU A 218 18.80 -4.46 -9.45
N ARG A 219 18.71 -5.68 -10.01
CA ARG A 219 19.38 -6.88 -9.49
C ARG A 219 19.03 -7.19 -8.02
N ARG A 220 17.88 -6.73 -7.58
CA ARG A 220 17.29 -7.04 -6.27
C ARG A 220 16.25 -8.15 -6.45
N TRP A 221 16.05 -8.95 -5.41
CA TRP A 221 14.90 -9.86 -5.38
C TRP A 221 13.60 -9.07 -5.72
N PRO A 222 12.66 -9.59 -6.52
CA PRO A 222 12.54 -10.94 -7.06
C PRO A 222 13.34 -11.22 -8.36
N PHE A 223 14.25 -10.34 -8.79
CA PHE A 223 15.09 -10.46 -10.00
C PHE A 223 14.29 -10.45 -11.31
N THR A 224 13.14 -9.78 -11.30
CA THR A 224 12.23 -9.55 -12.43
C THR A 224 12.08 -8.06 -12.68
N GLY A 225 11.26 -7.64 -13.64
CA GLY A 225 11.02 -6.23 -13.96
C GLY A 225 12.14 -5.64 -14.81
N ALA A 226 12.55 -6.35 -15.85
CA ALA A 226 13.55 -5.82 -16.77
C ALA A 226 13.03 -4.58 -17.52
N LEU A 227 13.95 -3.67 -17.84
CA LEU A 227 13.61 -2.45 -18.58
C LEU A 227 12.88 -2.75 -19.90
N GLU A 228 13.17 -3.90 -20.52
CA GLU A 228 12.60 -4.36 -21.78
C GLU A 228 11.20 -4.94 -21.65
N ASP A 229 10.77 -5.34 -20.44
CA ASP A 229 9.44 -5.90 -20.20
C ASP A 229 8.37 -4.85 -20.48
N ARG A 230 7.38 -5.21 -21.29
CA ARG A 230 6.38 -4.26 -21.82
C ARG A 230 4.93 -4.71 -21.58
N GLY A 231 4.72 -5.95 -21.17
CA GLY A 231 3.39 -6.53 -21.21
C GLY A 231 2.78 -6.43 -22.61
N CYS A 232 1.54 -5.99 -22.70
CA CYS A 232 0.90 -5.66 -23.97
C CYS A 232 1.13 -4.19 -24.43
N GLY A 233 2.15 -3.52 -23.91
CA GLY A 233 2.47 -2.10 -24.10
C GLY A 233 2.09 -1.23 -22.91
N ASN A 234 1.64 -1.81 -21.84
CA ASN A 234 1.10 -1.17 -20.65
C ASN A 234 2.03 -1.21 -19.43
N VAL A 235 3.19 -1.88 -19.52
CA VAL A 235 4.17 -2.04 -18.44
C VAL A 235 5.37 -1.13 -18.69
N PHE A 236 5.73 -0.36 -17.66
CA PHE A 236 6.86 0.56 -17.63
C PHE A 236 7.73 0.25 -16.41
N ASN A 237 8.61 -0.72 -16.55
CA ASN A 237 9.60 -1.09 -15.54
C ASN A 237 10.82 -0.20 -15.65
N LEU A 238 11.17 0.46 -14.55
CA LEU A 238 12.38 1.26 -14.42
C LEU A 238 13.24 0.66 -13.30
N PRO A 239 14.11 -0.32 -13.60
CA PRO A 239 15.15 -0.72 -12.67
C PRO A 239 16.08 0.46 -12.43
N VAL A 240 16.32 0.82 -11.16
CA VAL A 240 17.19 1.94 -10.78
C VAL A 240 18.43 1.44 -10.05
N PRO A 241 19.58 2.10 -10.23
CA PRO A 241 20.82 1.62 -9.64
C PRO A 241 20.89 1.92 -8.14
N ARG A 242 21.73 1.18 -7.44
CA ARG A 242 22.08 1.43 -6.04
C ARG A 242 22.43 2.90 -5.80
N GLY A 243 21.96 3.47 -4.68
CA GLY A 243 22.17 4.87 -4.33
C GLY A 243 21.25 5.84 -5.12
N PHE A 244 20.16 5.33 -5.70
CA PHE A 244 19.12 6.15 -6.33
C PHE A 244 18.61 7.20 -5.34
N ASN A 245 18.66 8.49 -5.74
CA ASN A 245 18.53 9.64 -4.85
C ASN A 245 17.31 10.51 -5.18
N ASP A 246 17.03 11.54 -4.37
CA ASP A 246 15.84 12.39 -4.50
C ASP A 246 15.80 13.17 -5.83
N THR A 247 16.95 13.61 -6.35
CA THR A 247 17.01 14.29 -7.66
C THR A 247 16.60 13.35 -8.79
N GLU A 248 17.05 12.12 -8.72
CA GLU A 248 16.68 11.08 -9.69
C GLU A 248 15.20 10.69 -9.59
N MET A 249 14.64 10.58 -8.37
CA MET A 249 13.22 10.33 -8.21
C MET A 249 12.37 11.50 -8.73
N THR A 250 12.84 12.74 -8.57
CA THR A 250 12.15 13.91 -9.16
C THR A 250 12.09 13.80 -10.68
N ALA A 251 13.21 13.47 -11.33
CA ALA A 251 13.23 13.25 -12.78
C ALA A 251 12.27 12.08 -13.20
N VAL A 252 12.28 10.98 -12.45
CA VAL A 252 11.36 9.85 -12.71
C VAL A 252 9.90 10.27 -12.56
N LEU A 253 9.58 11.06 -11.55
CA LEU A 253 8.23 11.58 -11.35
C LEU A 253 7.78 12.45 -12.53
N GLU A 254 8.62 13.40 -12.96
CA GLU A 254 8.28 14.40 -13.97
C GLU A 254 8.35 13.84 -15.40
N GLU A 255 9.28 12.94 -15.70
CA GLU A 255 9.54 12.46 -17.05
C GLU A 255 8.86 11.11 -17.36
N LEU A 256 8.50 10.32 -16.33
CA LEU A 256 7.87 9.01 -16.53
C LEU A 256 6.49 8.92 -15.86
N ILE A 257 6.41 9.05 -14.52
CA ILE A 257 5.19 8.73 -13.78
C ILE A 257 4.03 9.64 -14.21
N LEU A 258 4.19 10.96 -14.06
CA LEU A 258 3.10 11.91 -14.36
C LEU A 258 2.68 11.88 -15.82
N PRO A 259 3.61 11.91 -16.81
CA PRO A 259 3.23 11.84 -18.21
C PRO A 259 2.48 10.54 -18.59
N ARG A 260 2.90 9.40 -18.03
CA ARG A 260 2.24 8.11 -18.33
C ARG A 260 0.84 8.02 -17.72
N VAL A 261 0.68 8.43 -16.46
CA VAL A 261 -0.63 8.46 -15.80
C VAL A 261 -1.58 9.42 -16.51
N ALA A 262 -1.11 10.60 -16.90
CA ALA A 262 -1.91 11.58 -17.65
C ALA A 262 -2.29 11.05 -19.04
N ALA A 263 -1.34 10.52 -19.81
CA ALA A 263 -1.59 10.01 -21.16
C ALA A 263 -2.53 8.79 -21.15
N HIS A 264 -2.45 7.93 -20.12
CA HIS A 264 -3.37 6.80 -19.95
C HIS A 264 -4.80 7.26 -19.65
N GLY A 265 -4.98 8.48 -19.14
CA GLY A 265 -6.28 9.00 -18.71
C GLY A 265 -6.86 8.17 -17.57
N ALA A 266 -6.04 7.84 -16.58
CA ALA A 266 -6.42 6.98 -15.47
C ALA A 266 -7.63 7.51 -14.70
N GLU A 267 -8.66 6.70 -14.56
CA GLU A 267 -9.87 7.00 -13.77
C GLU A 267 -9.62 6.86 -12.27
N ALA A 268 -8.66 6.01 -11.90
CA ALA A 268 -8.14 5.88 -10.55
C ALA A 268 -6.66 5.47 -10.58
N VAL A 269 -5.92 5.94 -9.58
CA VAL A 269 -4.51 5.57 -9.36
C VAL A 269 -4.39 4.84 -8.02
N VAL A 270 -3.69 3.71 -8.03
CA VAL A 270 -3.23 3.00 -6.82
C VAL A 270 -1.72 3.20 -6.73
N LEU A 271 -1.26 3.90 -5.68
CA LEU A 271 0.15 4.12 -5.39
C LEU A 271 0.63 3.12 -4.33
N GLN A 272 1.58 2.28 -4.68
CA GLN A 272 2.39 1.49 -3.75
C GLN A 272 3.52 2.37 -3.23
N CYS A 273 3.56 2.63 -1.93
CA CYS A 273 4.44 3.59 -1.30
C CYS A 273 5.39 2.91 -0.29
N GLY A 274 6.08 1.84 -0.73
CA GLY A 274 7.03 1.10 0.09
C GLY A 274 8.10 2.00 0.70
N ALA A 275 8.28 1.92 2.02
CA ALA A 275 9.27 2.72 2.75
C ALA A 275 10.68 2.12 2.71
N ASP A 276 10.85 0.97 2.06
CA ASP A 276 12.17 0.32 1.90
C ASP A 276 13.05 0.98 0.83
N ALA A 277 12.51 1.90 0.03
CA ALA A 277 13.31 2.76 -0.84
C ALA A 277 14.05 3.89 -0.09
N VAL A 278 13.76 4.12 1.21
CA VAL A 278 14.47 5.08 2.06
C VAL A 278 15.85 4.52 2.45
N GLU A 279 16.88 5.38 2.47
CA GLU A 279 18.30 4.99 2.64
C GLU A 279 18.57 4.11 3.87
N GLU A 280 17.84 4.32 4.96
CA GLU A 280 18.07 3.60 6.21
C GLU A 280 17.40 2.20 6.24
N ASP A 281 16.79 1.76 5.14
CA ASP A 281 16.18 0.44 5.09
C ASP A 281 17.24 -0.66 4.90
N PRO A 282 17.16 -1.76 5.66
CA PRO A 282 18.14 -2.84 5.58
C PRO A 282 17.99 -3.72 4.34
N LEU A 283 16.83 -3.72 3.68
CA LEU A 283 16.53 -4.62 2.57
C LEU A 283 16.69 -3.98 1.18
N SER A 284 17.12 -2.72 1.11
CA SER A 284 17.48 -2.08 -0.16
C SER A 284 18.83 -1.35 -0.08
N ARG A 285 19.25 -0.79 -1.18
CA ARG A 285 20.43 0.07 -1.31
C ARG A 285 20.09 1.36 -2.05
N LEU A 286 18.81 1.70 -2.13
CA LEU A 286 18.35 2.99 -2.59
C LEU A 286 18.67 4.06 -1.54
N ALA A 287 18.70 5.32 -1.93
CA ALA A 287 19.11 6.41 -1.05
C ALA A 287 18.10 7.58 -1.09
N LEU A 288 16.80 7.24 -1.10
CA LEU A 288 15.78 8.26 -1.03
C LEU A 288 15.61 8.80 0.40
N SER A 289 15.24 10.06 0.52
CA SER A 289 14.58 10.57 1.70
C SER A 289 13.09 10.19 1.67
N ASN A 290 12.42 10.23 2.82
CA ASN A 290 10.97 10.10 2.84
C ASN A 290 10.26 11.32 2.22
N GLY A 291 11.00 12.38 1.89
CA GLY A 291 10.55 13.52 1.10
C GLY A 291 10.13 13.14 -0.31
N ALA A 292 10.86 12.23 -0.94
CA ALA A 292 10.53 11.71 -2.26
C ALA A 292 9.15 11.03 -2.28
N HIS A 293 8.84 10.22 -1.28
CA HIS A 293 7.53 9.54 -1.15
C HIS A 293 6.39 10.56 -1.01
N ARG A 294 6.59 11.62 -0.20
CA ARG A 294 5.62 12.71 -0.05
C ARG A 294 5.41 13.47 -1.35
N ALA A 295 6.49 13.73 -2.10
CA ALA A 295 6.42 14.43 -3.40
C ALA A 295 5.61 13.62 -4.42
N VAL A 296 5.88 12.32 -4.56
CA VAL A 296 5.12 11.44 -5.46
C VAL A 296 3.64 11.39 -5.06
N ALA A 297 3.34 11.21 -3.76
CA ALA A 297 1.96 11.17 -3.26
C ALA A 297 1.22 12.52 -3.50
N ALA A 298 1.89 13.66 -3.29
CA ALA A 298 1.33 14.98 -3.55
C ALA A 298 1.01 15.20 -5.03
N ALA A 299 1.95 14.84 -5.92
CA ALA A 299 1.80 15.02 -7.36
C ALA A 299 0.66 14.14 -7.92
N LEU A 300 0.59 12.87 -7.50
CA LEU A 300 -0.50 11.99 -7.91
C LEU A 300 -1.86 12.42 -7.33
N LYS A 301 -1.89 12.96 -6.10
CA LYS A 301 -3.12 13.55 -5.52
C LYS A 301 -3.63 14.73 -6.34
N ALA A 302 -2.73 15.54 -6.89
CA ALA A 302 -3.10 16.67 -7.74
C ALA A 302 -3.60 16.24 -9.13
N LEU A 303 -3.08 15.11 -9.64
CA LEU A 303 -3.38 14.62 -10.99
C LEU A 303 -4.59 13.68 -11.02
N ALA A 304 -4.70 12.76 -10.06
CA ALA A 304 -5.67 11.67 -10.12
C ALA A 304 -7.04 12.09 -9.56
N PRO A 305 -8.15 11.77 -10.25
CA PRO A 305 -9.49 12.03 -9.72
C PRO A 305 -9.86 11.12 -8.54
N ARG A 306 -9.18 9.97 -8.44
CA ARG A 306 -9.30 8.97 -7.38
C ARG A 306 -7.92 8.43 -7.07
N LEU A 307 -7.50 8.51 -5.81
CA LEU A 307 -6.18 8.04 -5.38
C LEU A 307 -6.31 7.12 -4.15
N ILE A 308 -5.75 5.93 -4.27
CA ILE A 308 -5.53 5.02 -3.13
C ILE A 308 -4.04 4.90 -2.93
N VAL A 309 -3.56 5.19 -1.71
CA VAL A 309 -2.15 5.06 -1.36
C VAL A 309 -1.98 3.93 -0.36
N LEU A 310 -1.21 2.94 -0.76
CA LEU A 310 -0.89 1.75 0.03
C LEU A 310 0.42 1.96 0.82
N GLY A 311 0.71 1.07 1.72
CA GLY A 311 2.03 0.95 2.33
C GLY A 311 3.00 0.23 1.40
N GLY A 312 3.45 -0.95 1.80
CA GLY A 312 4.40 -1.78 1.06
C GLY A 312 5.52 -2.30 1.93
N GLY A 313 6.72 -2.47 1.38
CA GLY A 313 7.94 -2.77 2.11
C GLY A 313 8.34 -1.67 3.10
N GLY A 314 9.36 -1.97 3.88
CA GLY A 314 9.88 -1.08 4.92
C GLY A 314 10.17 -1.84 6.21
N TYR A 315 11.45 -1.82 6.61
CA TYR A 315 11.98 -2.75 7.62
C TYR A 315 12.80 -2.03 8.71
N ASN A 316 12.82 -0.69 8.67
CA ASN A 316 13.26 0.17 9.75
C ASN A 316 12.02 0.79 10.42
N PRO A 317 11.75 0.53 11.73
CA PRO A 317 10.51 0.94 12.35
C PRO A 317 10.30 2.47 12.40
N TRP A 318 11.38 3.25 12.53
CA TRP A 318 11.31 4.71 12.52
C TRP A 318 11.08 5.26 11.11
N SER A 319 11.82 4.75 10.11
CA SER A 319 11.66 5.20 8.71
C SER A 319 10.25 4.94 8.21
N VAL A 320 9.69 3.74 8.46
CA VAL A 320 8.30 3.39 8.09
C VAL A 320 7.30 4.31 8.76
N ALA A 321 7.41 4.48 10.10
CA ALA A 321 6.47 5.30 10.86
C ALA A 321 6.46 6.75 10.37
N ARG A 322 7.63 7.34 10.17
CA ARG A 322 7.80 8.73 9.74
C ARG A 322 7.39 8.92 8.28
N CYS A 323 7.77 7.99 7.39
CA CYS A 323 7.44 8.03 5.97
C CYS A 323 5.92 8.01 5.76
N TRP A 324 5.23 6.98 6.22
CA TRP A 324 3.80 6.84 5.95
C TRP A 324 2.93 7.83 6.72
N THR A 325 3.35 8.27 7.92
CA THR A 325 2.68 9.38 8.60
C THR A 325 2.85 10.70 7.85
N GLY A 326 4.04 10.98 7.31
CA GLY A 326 4.29 12.14 6.47
C GLY A 326 3.49 12.11 5.15
N VAL A 327 3.38 10.95 4.52
CA VAL A 327 2.50 10.73 3.35
C VAL A 327 1.05 11.03 3.73
N TRP A 328 0.56 10.50 4.86
CA TRP A 328 -0.79 10.83 5.34
C TRP A 328 -1.00 12.32 5.58
N GLY A 329 -0.02 13.02 6.15
CA GLY A 329 -0.05 14.47 6.32
C GLY A 329 -0.32 15.19 5.00
N VAL A 330 0.42 14.87 3.94
CA VAL A 330 0.25 15.43 2.61
C VAL A 330 -1.12 15.09 2.02
N LEU A 331 -1.53 13.82 2.11
CA LEU A 331 -2.82 13.37 1.57
C LEU A 331 -4.00 14.04 2.25
N SER A 332 -3.94 14.26 3.55
CA SER A 332 -4.99 14.90 4.35
C SER A 332 -4.88 16.43 4.41
N GLY A 333 -3.87 17.04 3.76
CA GLY A 333 -3.67 18.48 3.74
C GLY A 333 -3.24 19.05 5.09
N ARG A 334 -2.53 18.25 5.90
CA ARG A 334 -1.98 18.67 7.18
C ARG A 334 -0.61 19.30 6.99
N GLU A 335 -0.33 20.34 7.77
CA GLU A 335 1.01 20.90 7.87
C GLU A 335 1.91 19.94 8.65
N ILE A 336 3.08 19.67 8.11
CA ILE A 336 4.08 18.82 8.76
C ILE A 336 4.93 19.70 9.66
N PRO A 337 4.94 19.47 10.99
CA PRO A 337 5.68 20.31 11.91
C PRO A 337 7.20 20.10 11.75
N ASP A 338 7.97 21.18 11.93
CA ASP A 338 9.45 21.12 11.93
C ASP A 338 9.96 20.21 13.05
N ARG A 339 9.28 20.22 14.20
CA ARG A 339 9.52 19.33 15.33
C ARG A 339 8.22 18.70 15.81
N LEU A 340 8.27 17.41 16.11
CA LEU A 340 7.12 16.68 16.65
C LEU A 340 6.76 17.17 18.06
N PRO A 341 5.46 17.22 18.41
CA PRO A 341 5.03 17.42 19.80
C PRO A 341 5.42 16.23 20.68
N ALA A 342 5.49 16.44 21.99
CA ALA A 342 6.01 15.48 22.95
C ALA A 342 5.31 14.11 22.89
N GLU A 343 3.99 14.09 22.67
CA GLU A 343 3.18 12.88 22.56
C GLU A 343 3.58 12.05 21.33
N ALA A 344 3.87 12.71 20.21
CA ALA A 344 4.32 12.07 18.97
C ALA A 344 5.78 11.60 19.10
N GLU A 345 6.67 12.39 19.71
CA GLU A 345 8.04 11.94 20.04
C GLU A 345 7.99 10.69 20.93
N ALA A 346 7.11 10.66 21.94
CA ALA A 346 6.98 9.51 22.84
C ALA A 346 6.58 8.22 22.10
N VAL A 347 5.81 8.31 21.02
CA VAL A 347 5.51 7.15 20.16
C VAL A 347 6.78 6.59 19.54
N LEU A 348 7.61 7.44 18.94
CA LEU A 348 8.84 7.03 18.26
C LEU A 348 9.94 6.58 19.24
N ARG A 349 10.02 7.18 20.44
CA ARG A 349 10.99 6.79 21.48
C ARG A 349 10.70 5.42 22.11
N ARG A 350 9.46 4.91 22.03
CA ARG A 350 9.11 3.55 22.49
C ARG A 350 9.52 2.46 21.51
N LEU A 351 9.87 2.82 20.27
CA LEU A 351 10.28 1.83 19.28
C LEU A 351 11.62 1.21 19.65
N VAL A 352 11.72 -0.07 19.44
CA VAL A 352 12.95 -0.85 19.55
C VAL A 352 13.20 -1.62 18.26
N TRP A 353 14.47 -1.68 17.86
CA TRP A 353 14.88 -2.46 16.71
C TRP A 353 16.00 -3.40 17.13
N PRO A 354 15.67 -4.48 17.83
CA PRO A 354 16.66 -5.41 18.36
C PRO A 354 17.42 -6.09 17.21
N ASN A 355 18.71 -6.32 17.43
CA ASN A 355 19.63 -6.98 16.50
C ASN A 355 19.98 -6.17 15.21
N ALA A 356 19.50 -4.97 15.04
CA ALA A 356 19.96 -4.07 13.98
C ALA A 356 21.01 -3.08 14.54
N ARG A 357 22.12 -2.90 13.81
CA ARG A 357 23.18 -1.97 14.22
C ARG A 357 22.65 -0.54 14.40
N ALA A 358 21.83 -0.08 13.45
CA ALA A 358 21.20 1.23 13.50
C ALA A 358 20.21 1.39 14.67
N GLY A 359 19.62 0.28 15.17
CA GLY A 359 18.72 0.29 16.32
C GLY A 359 19.41 0.44 17.67
N ARG A 360 20.75 0.36 17.74
CA ARG A 360 21.50 0.53 19.01
C ARG A 360 21.66 1.99 19.40
N ASN A 361 21.87 2.87 18.43
CA ASN A 361 22.02 4.31 18.63
C ASN A 361 21.28 5.05 17.50
N PRO A 362 19.92 5.07 17.51
CA PRO A 362 19.18 5.79 16.48
C PRO A 362 19.44 7.29 16.60
N PRO A 363 19.57 8.00 15.46
CA PRO A 363 19.75 9.45 15.44
C PRO A 363 18.58 10.16 16.15
N GLU A 364 18.86 11.25 16.86
CA GLU A 364 17.85 12.04 17.57
C GLU A 364 16.71 12.52 16.64
N ALA A 365 17.05 12.86 15.39
CA ALA A 365 16.08 13.25 14.37
C ALA A 365 15.00 12.19 14.11
N TRP A 366 15.31 10.89 14.32
CA TRP A 366 14.32 9.84 14.13
C TRP A 366 13.19 9.86 15.15
N PHE A 367 13.41 10.52 16.29
CA PHE A 367 12.40 10.68 17.33
C PHE A 367 11.65 12.01 17.23
N THR A 368 12.31 13.04 16.68
CA THR A 368 11.87 14.44 16.84
C THR A 368 11.28 15.07 15.58
N THR A 369 11.45 14.42 14.40
CA THR A 369 10.96 14.96 13.12
C THR A 369 10.23 13.90 12.29
N LEU A 370 9.24 14.32 11.46
CA LEU A 370 8.71 13.46 10.40
C LEU A 370 9.61 13.46 9.17
N PRO A 371 10.03 14.63 8.64
CA PRO A 371 10.83 14.66 7.43
C PRO A 371 12.28 14.22 7.67
N ASP A 372 12.82 13.49 6.69
CA ASP A 372 14.25 13.34 6.54
C ASP A 372 14.85 14.59 5.90
N PRO A 373 16.14 14.90 6.13
CA PRO A 373 16.86 15.82 5.29
C PRO A 373 16.80 15.39 3.82
N PRO A 374 16.67 16.33 2.87
CA PRO A 374 16.73 15.99 1.44
C PRO A 374 18.07 15.30 1.11
N ARG A 375 18.01 14.37 0.18
CA ARG A 375 19.17 13.59 -0.31
C ARG A 375 19.39 13.84 -1.81
N PRO A 376 19.79 15.06 -2.17
CA PRO A 376 20.10 15.36 -3.56
C PRO A 376 21.34 14.61 -4.03
N GLY A 377 21.43 14.38 -5.32
CA GLY A 377 22.57 13.76 -5.98
C GLY A 377 22.57 14.08 -7.47
N PRO A 378 23.54 13.54 -8.22
CA PRO A 378 23.53 13.70 -9.68
C PRO A 378 22.39 12.89 -10.29
N LEU A 379 21.78 13.42 -11.34
CA LEU A 379 20.99 12.62 -12.27
C LEU A 379 21.96 11.86 -13.18
N ARG A 380 22.14 10.59 -12.95
CA ARG A 380 23.12 9.75 -13.65
C ARG A 380 22.75 9.54 -15.12
N PRO A 381 23.76 9.50 -16.03
CA PRO A 381 23.53 9.31 -17.47
C PRO A 381 22.73 8.05 -17.78
N GLU A 382 23.04 6.92 -17.14
CA GLU A 382 22.32 5.66 -17.34
C GLU A 382 20.83 5.76 -17.02
N LEU A 383 20.44 6.55 -16.02
CA LEU A 383 19.03 6.76 -15.71
C LEU A 383 18.34 7.65 -16.74
N ARG A 384 19.03 8.71 -17.21
CA ARG A 384 18.52 9.53 -18.34
C ARG A 384 18.26 8.69 -19.57
N ASP A 385 19.18 7.79 -19.92
CA ASP A 385 19.03 6.89 -21.08
C ASP A 385 17.82 5.96 -20.91
N ARG A 386 17.63 5.39 -19.72
CA ARG A 386 16.45 4.56 -19.38
C ARG A 386 15.16 5.36 -19.48
N LEU A 387 15.10 6.58 -18.91
CA LEU A 387 13.93 7.46 -19.01
C LEU A 387 13.63 7.84 -20.46
N ALA A 388 14.65 8.23 -21.24
CA ALA A 388 14.48 8.54 -22.67
C ALA A 388 13.99 7.33 -23.48
N LEU A 389 14.42 6.11 -23.13
CA LEU A 389 13.92 4.89 -23.75
C LEU A 389 12.43 4.66 -23.41
N LEU A 390 12.07 4.78 -22.13
CA LEU A 390 10.68 4.61 -21.69
C LEU A 390 9.78 5.71 -22.24
N ALA A 391 10.25 6.96 -22.35
CA ALA A 391 9.46 8.06 -22.91
C ALA A 391 9.04 7.86 -24.37
N ARG A 392 9.81 7.10 -25.16
CA ARG A 392 9.52 6.78 -26.57
C ARG A 392 8.50 5.66 -26.79
N ARG A 393 8.12 4.94 -25.75
CA ARG A 393 7.11 3.89 -25.77
C ARG A 393 5.72 4.48 -25.55
#